data_03e0f1888d84e5c4bef07948e823481c
#
_entry.id   03e0f1888d84e5c4bef07948e823481c
#
_cell.length_a   1.000
_cell.length_b   1.000
_cell.length_c   1.000
_cell.angle_alpha   90.00
_cell.angle_beta   90.00
_cell.angle_gamma   90.00
#
_symmetry.space_group_name_H-M   'P 1'
#
loop_
_entity.id
_entity.type
_entity.pdbx_description
1 polymer ?
#
loop_
_entity_poly.entity_id
_entity_poly.type
_entity_poly.pdbx_seq_one_letter_code
_entity_poly.pdbx_strand_id
1 'polypeptide(L)'
;VTTRALDQLASDAELAAPHELAGLIDRCGRALGAETTTAYVTDLQQHVLQPLLPPGAHLANEQLAALDVDATLAGRAYQTLLPQQQDEEGGTRAWLPLVSGTQRLGVLGVRLPNPPDEEALGSLTRLAAAAATLLVAKTPYGDTIVRLRRRDHLGVASELHYSILPPLSYASGAVTVSAALEPCYEVAGDVIDYSVDAGRTQVALFYGMGHGLHSAQCAVFTVAAYRSARRSGLSLLDILVSVDDALVTGL
;
A
#
# COMPACT_ATOMS: atom_id res chain seq x y z
N VAL A 1 -7.68 -7.59 27.17
CA VAL A 1 -6.43 -6.86 26.87
C VAL A 1 -6.42 -6.43 25.40
N THR A 2 -6.62 -7.34 24.47
CA THR A 2 -6.51 -7.08 23.01
C THR A 2 -7.42 -5.95 22.52
N THR A 3 -8.72 -5.97 22.86
CA THR A 3 -9.67 -4.93 22.43
C THR A 3 -9.22 -3.55 22.89
N ARG A 4 -8.81 -3.44 24.17
CA ARG A 4 -8.36 -2.16 24.72
C ARG A 4 -7.08 -1.63 24.04
N ALA A 5 -6.14 -2.50 23.68
CA ALA A 5 -4.91 -2.11 22.99
C ALA A 5 -5.20 -1.61 21.56
N LEU A 6 -6.11 -2.26 20.83
CA LEU A 6 -6.53 -1.84 19.49
C LEU A 6 -7.38 -0.56 19.52
N ASP A 7 -8.29 -0.42 20.49
CA ASP A 7 -9.07 0.80 20.68
C ASP A 7 -8.15 2.01 20.97
N GLN A 8 -7.12 1.80 21.81
CA GLN A 8 -6.12 2.83 22.09
C GLN A 8 -5.32 3.19 20.83
N LEU A 9 -4.90 2.18 20.04
CA LEU A 9 -4.22 2.43 18.75
C LEU A 9 -5.10 3.27 17.81
N ALA A 10 -6.38 2.95 17.69
CA ALA A 10 -7.31 3.68 16.84
C ALA A 10 -7.47 5.13 17.30
N SER A 11 -7.64 5.35 18.61
CA SER A 11 -7.75 6.68 19.21
C SER A 11 -6.47 7.51 19.03
N ASP A 12 -5.31 6.93 19.32
CA ASP A 12 -4.02 7.63 19.18
C ASP A 12 -3.71 7.95 17.71
N ALA A 13 -4.13 7.08 16.79
CA ALA A 13 -3.89 7.26 15.36
C ALA A 13 -4.79 8.33 14.73
N GLU A 14 -5.88 8.75 15.36
CA GLU A 14 -6.83 9.74 14.79
C GLU A 14 -6.11 11.03 14.40
N LEU A 15 -5.30 11.60 15.29
CA LEU A 15 -4.56 12.83 15.06
C LEU A 15 -3.08 12.61 14.73
N ALA A 16 -2.60 11.39 14.71
CA ALA A 16 -1.20 11.08 14.46
C ALA A 16 -0.78 11.39 13.01
N ALA A 17 0.41 11.94 12.87
CA ALA A 17 1.06 12.12 11.57
C ALA A 17 1.62 10.77 11.03
N PRO A 18 1.82 10.64 9.70
CA PRO A 18 2.33 9.40 9.09
C PRO A 18 3.63 8.86 9.72
N HIS A 19 4.54 9.74 10.11
CA HIS A 19 5.83 9.36 10.71
C HIS A 19 5.71 8.83 12.16
N GLU A 20 4.58 9.04 12.83
CA GLU A 20 4.33 8.56 14.19
C GLU A 20 3.79 7.14 14.22
N LEU A 21 3.32 6.61 13.07
CA LEU A 21 2.70 5.28 12.98
C LEU A 21 3.62 4.17 13.48
N ALA A 22 4.93 4.24 13.20
CA ALA A 22 5.89 3.24 13.66
C ALA A 22 5.85 3.08 15.19
N GLY A 23 5.88 4.20 15.91
CA GLY A 23 5.81 4.20 17.36
C GLY A 23 4.45 3.75 17.93
N LEU A 24 3.36 4.11 17.25
CA LEU A 24 2.01 3.67 17.64
C LEU A 24 1.84 2.15 17.50
N ILE A 25 2.28 1.59 16.39
CA ILE A 25 2.23 0.16 16.11
C ILE A 25 3.08 -0.61 17.12
N ASP A 26 4.32 -0.16 17.41
CA ASP A 26 5.19 -0.81 18.40
C ASP A 26 4.60 -0.77 19.82
N ARG A 27 4.04 0.37 20.25
CA ARG A 27 3.35 0.47 21.55
C ARG A 27 2.16 -0.49 21.67
N CYS A 28 1.36 -0.60 20.61
CA CYS A 28 0.24 -1.55 20.59
C CYS A 28 0.74 -3.00 20.66
N GLY A 29 1.79 -3.34 19.91
CA GLY A 29 2.41 -4.66 19.96
C GLY A 29 2.93 -5.02 21.34
N ARG A 30 3.60 -4.08 22.03
CA ARG A 30 4.05 -4.26 23.42
C ARG A 30 2.87 -4.50 24.37
N ALA A 31 1.76 -3.80 24.20
CA ALA A 31 0.55 -4.01 24.99
C ALA A 31 -0.08 -5.40 24.73
N LEU A 32 0.25 -6.05 23.60
CA LEU A 32 -0.13 -7.41 23.25
C LEU A 32 0.93 -8.47 23.62
N GLY A 33 2.00 -8.08 24.32
CA GLY A 33 3.04 -8.98 24.80
C GLY A 33 4.27 -9.12 23.89
N ALA A 34 4.38 -8.31 22.85
CA ALA A 34 5.57 -8.28 22.03
C ALA A 34 6.72 -7.51 22.70
N GLU A 35 7.96 -7.91 22.43
CA GLU A 35 9.16 -7.14 22.81
C GLU A 35 9.36 -5.96 21.84
N THR A 36 9.20 -6.22 20.54
CA THR A 36 9.26 -5.21 19.48
C THR A 36 8.27 -5.55 18.36
N THR A 37 7.75 -4.49 17.72
CA THR A 37 6.86 -4.63 16.57
C THR A 37 7.22 -3.59 15.51
N THR A 38 7.54 -4.06 14.31
CA THR A 38 7.95 -3.21 13.19
C THR A 38 7.12 -3.51 11.95
N ALA A 39 6.51 -2.47 11.38
CA ALA A 39 5.86 -2.59 10.08
C ALA A 39 6.93 -2.50 8.97
N TYR A 40 6.92 -3.44 8.06
CA TYR A 40 7.74 -3.42 6.84
C TYR A 40 6.83 -3.20 5.65
N VAL A 41 7.12 -2.20 4.85
CA VAL A 41 6.33 -1.82 3.67
C VAL A 41 7.07 -2.24 2.41
N THR A 42 6.37 -2.85 1.45
CA THR A 42 6.97 -3.26 0.18
C THR A 42 7.30 -2.04 -0.69
N ASP A 43 8.41 -2.11 -1.42
CA ASP A 43 8.76 -1.13 -2.44
C ASP A 43 7.79 -1.18 -3.64
N LEU A 44 7.92 -0.27 -4.59
CA LEU A 44 7.04 -0.21 -5.77
C LEU A 44 7.16 -1.45 -6.66
N GLN A 45 8.35 -2.03 -6.74
CA GLN A 45 8.64 -3.24 -7.53
C GLN A 45 8.30 -4.55 -6.79
N GLN A 46 7.94 -4.47 -5.52
CA GLN A 46 7.62 -5.60 -4.65
C GLN A 46 8.79 -6.60 -4.46
N HIS A 47 10.02 -6.12 -4.53
CA HIS A 47 11.22 -6.92 -4.33
C HIS A 47 11.74 -6.87 -2.90
N VAL A 48 11.49 -5.77 -2.20
CA VAL A 48 12.07 -5.51 -0.87
C VAL A 48 11.02 -4.98 0.09
N LEU A 49 11.11 -5.43 1.33
CA LEU A 49 10.32 -4.97 2.47
C LEU A 49 11.16 -3.99 3.29
N GLN A 50 10.78 -2.72 3.30
CA GLN A 50 11.47 -1.64 3.99
C GLN A 50 10.87 -1.40 5.38
N PRO A 51 11.69 -1.35 6.46
CA PRO A 51 11.17 -1.09 7.80
C PRO A 51 10.68 0.35 7.94
N LEU A 52 9.47 0.53 8.45
CA LEU A 52 8.97 1.83 8.87
C LEU A 52 9.52 2.14 10.26
N LEU A 53 10.45 3.09 10.32
CA LEU A 53 11.14 3.47 11.55
C LEU A 53 10.60 4.80 12.11
N PRO A 54 10.62 4.99 13.43
CA PRO A 54 10.33 6.28 14.03
C PRO A 54 11.39 7.32 13.62
N PRO A 55 11.06 8.62 13.62
CA PRO A 55 11.99 9.68 13.30
C PRO A 55 13.27 9.63 14.17
N GLY A 56 14.43 9.78 13.54
CA GLY A 56 15.73 9.74 14.21
C GLY A 56 16.26 8.35 14.52
N ALA A 57 15.51 7.28 14.26
CA ALA A 57 16.06 5.94 14.29
C ALA A 57 16.94 5.72 13.06
N HIS A 58 18.18 5.33 13.28
CA HIS A 58 19.10 4.97 12.22
C HIS A 58 19.12 3.44 12.03
N LEU A 59 19.35 2.99 10.81
CA LEU A 59 19.52 1.58 10.42
C LEU A 59 20.79 0.93 11.04
N ALA A 60 21.31 1.48 12.13
CA ALA A 60 22.50 0.97 12.83
C ALA A 60 22.32 -0.43 13.44
N ASN A 61 21.10 -0.97 13.44
CA ASN A 61 20.82 -2.34 13.89
C ASN A 61 20.58 -3.23 12.68
N GLU A 62 21.44 -4.21 12.44
CA GLU A 62 21.26 -5.26 11.42
C GLU A 62 19.88 -5.94 11.50
N GLN A 63 19.25 -5.92 12.67
CA GLN A 63 17.91 -6.47 12.91
C GLN A 63 16.77 -5.69 12.24
N LEU A 64 17.00 -4.45 11.80
CA LEU A 64 16.04 -3.56 11.14
C LEU A 64 16.41 -3.29 9.67
N ALA A 65 17.22 -4.14 9.06
CA ALA A 65 17.58 -4.04 7.65
C ALA A 65 16.35 -4.29 6.75
N ALA A 66 16.45 -3.81 5.52
CA ALA A 66 15.51 -4.17 4.47
C ALA A 66 15.59 -5.69 4.19
N LEU A 67 14.43 -6.30 3.91
CA LEU A 67 14.29 -7.74 3.74
C LEU A 67 13.90 -8.05 2.30
N ASP A 68 14.58 -9.01 1.69
CA ASP A 68 14.26 -9.50 0.36
C ASP A 68 12.95 -10.32 0.38
N VAL A 69 12.07 -10.04 -0.59
CA VAL A 69 10.77 -10.73 -0.69
C VAL A 69 10.93 -12.19 -1.07
N ASP A 70 11.90 -12.52 -1.93
CA ASP A 70 12.07 -13.89 -2.44
C ASP A 70 12.94 -14.76 -1.52
N ALA A 71 13.75 -14.14 -0.66
CA ALA A 71 14.76 -14.86 0.12
C ALA A 71 14.45 -14.97 1.62
N THR A 72 13.33 -14.42 2.12
CA THR A 72 13.07 -14.36 3.56
C THR A 72 11.72 -14.95 3.97
N LEU A 73 11.58 -15.32 5.26
CA LEU A 73 10.27 -15.71 5.82
C LEU A 73 9.28 -14.53 5.83
N ALA A 74 9.77 -13.31 6.01
CA ALA A 74 8.97 -12.10 5.86
C ALA A 74 8.36 -12.01 4.46
N GLY A 75 9.20 -12.21 3.44
CA GLY A 75 8.75 -12.24 2.04
C GLY A 75 7.76 -13.37 1.77
N ARG A 76 7.97 -14.56 2.37
CA ARG A 76 7.01 -15.65 2.28
C ARG A 76 5.65 -15.29 2.90
N ALA A 77 5.64 -14.61 4.06
CA ALA A 77 4.40 -14.12 4.66
C ALA A 77 3.69 -13.10 3.74
N TYR A 78 4.46 -12.21 3.11
CA TYR A 78 3.95 -11.24 2.13
C TYR A 78 3.32 -11.91 0.90
N GLN A 79 4.00 -12.91 0.33
CA GLN A 79 3.56 -13.60 -0.89
C GLN A 79 2.35 -14.50 -0.65
N THR A 80 2.36 -15.27 0.44
CA THR A 80 1.33 -16.28 0.74
C THR A 80 0.13 -15.73 1.49
N LEU A 81 0.25 -14.53 2.09
CA LEU A 81 -0.71 -13.93 3.01
C LEU A 81 -1.01 -14.79 4.25
N LEU A 82 -0.09 -15.64 4.61
CA LEU A 82 -0.16 -16.49 5.80
C LEU A 82 0.92 -16.08 6.81
N PRO A 83 0.62 -16.04 8.10
CA PRO A 83 1.63 -15.83 9.13
C PRO A 83 2.77 -16.83 9.02
N GLN A 84 4.00 -16.36 9.21
CA GLN A 84 5.21 -17.18 9.29
C GLN A 84 5.84 -16.96 10.66
N GLN A 85 6.49 -18.00 11.20
CA GLN A 85 7.17 -17.92 12.49
C GLN A 85 8.53 -18.58 12.40
N GLN A 86 9.47 -18.07 13.18
CA GLN A 86 10.83 -18.60 13.31
C GLN A 86 11.30 -18.45 14.75
N ASP A 87 11.83 -19.52 15.30
CA ASP A 87 12.51 -19.45 16.59
C ASP A 87 13.88 -18.79 16.40
N GLU A 88 14.19 -17.83 17.28
CA GLU A 88 15.43 -17.10 17.38
C GLU A 88 16.02 -17.26 18.78
N GLU A 89 17.31 -16.94 18.93
CA GLU A 89 17.92 -16.92 20.26
C GLU A 89 17.20 -15.92 21.16
N GLY A 90 16.64 -16.44 22.25
CA GLY A 90 15.86 -15.66 23.24
C GLY A 90 14.44 -15.34 22.87
N GLY A 91 13.79 -16.07 21.94
CA GLY A 91 12.38 -15.87 21.62
C GLY A 91 11.94 -16.38 20.26
N THR A 92 10.83 -15.84 19.77
CA THR A 92 10.24 -16.17 18.46
C THR A 92 10.00 -14.89 17.69
N ARG A 93 10.31 -14.91 16.41
CA ARG A 93 9.90 -13.86 15.46
C ARG A 93 8.73 -14.32 14.62
N ALA A 94 7.66 -13.54 14.64
CA ALA A 94 6.48 -13.75 13.79
C ALA A 94 6.38 -12.68 12.71
N TRP A 95 6.01 -13.10 11.51
CA TRP A 95 5.77 -12.25 10.35
C TRP A 95 4.31 -12.36 9.95
N LEU A 96 3.55 -11.27 10.07
CA LEU A 96 2.13 -11.24 9.75
C LEU A 96 1.88 -10.35 8.55
N PRO A 97 1.09 -10.76 7.54
CA PRO A 97 0.86 -9.95 6.36
C PRO A 97 0.10 -8.66 6.71
N LEU A 98 0.57 -7.53 6.17
CA LEU A 98 -0.11 -6.24 6.20
C LEU A 98 -0.97 -6.12 4.95
N VAL A 99 -2.28 -6.32 5.12
CA VAL A 99 -3.24 -6.29 4.02
C VAL A 99 -4.40 -5.37 4.37
N SER A 100 -4.74 -4.45 3.47
CA SER A 100 -5.94 -3.61 3.57
C SER A 100 -6.83 -3.86 2.35
N GLY A 101 -7.99 -4.46 2.57
CA GLY A 101 -8.80 -4.99 1.47
C GLY A 101 -8.03 -6.07 0.70
N THR A 102 -7.70 -5.81 -0.55
CA THR A 102 -6.83 -6.67 -1.39
C THR A 102 -5.43 -6.12 -1.59
N GLN A 103 -5.16 -4.94 -1.07
CA GLN A 103 -3.84 -4.32 -1.15
C GLN A 103 -2.85 -4.99 -0.22
N ARG A 104 -1.82 -5.61 -0.79
CA ARG A 104 -0.67 -6.12 -0.06
C ARG A 104 0.30 -4.97 0.18
N LEU A 105 0.46 -4.58 1.43
CA LEU A 105 1.31 -3.43 1.79
C LEU A 105 2.70 -3.86 2.27
N GLY A 106 2.81 -5.05 2.81
CA GLY A 106 4.03 -5.55 3.41
C GLY A 106 3.78 -6.58 4.50
N VAL A 107 4.57 -6.55 5.57
CA VAL A 107 4.44 -7.44 6.73
C VAL A 107 4.66 -6.70 8.04
N LEU A 108 4.05 -7.20 9.10
CA LEU A 108 4.33 -6.81 10.48
C LEU A 108 5.30 -7.83 11.08
N GLY A 109 6.53 -7.41 11.38
CA GLY A 109 7.51 -8.21 12.10
C GLY A 109 7.33 -8.01 13.60
N VAL A 110 7.12 -9.09 14.33
CA VAL A 110 6.88 -9.08 15.78
C VAL A 110 7.87 -10.01 16.46
N ARG A 111 8.63 -9.48 17.43
CA ARG A 111 9.47 -10.30 18.31
C ARG A 111 8.74 -10.58 19.61
N LEU A 112 8.72 -11.84 20.01
CA LEU A 112 8.03 -12.35 21.18
C LEU A 112 9.00 -13.12 22.06
N PRO A 113 8.86 -13.08 23.40
CA PRO A 113 9.71 -13.85 24.31
C PRO A 113 9.46 -15.37 24.20
N ASN A 114 8.28 -15.78 23.77
CA ASN A 114 7.88 -17.17 23.56
C ASN A 114 7.03 -17.31 22.30
N PRO A 115 6.94 -18.51 21.72
CA PRO A 115 6.02 -18.78 20.61
C PRO A 115 4.59 -18.36 20.97
N PRO A 116 3.89 -17.61 20.11
CA PRO A 116 2.52 -17.18 20.36
C PRO A 116 1.56 -18.39 20.29
N ASP A 117 0.64 -18.46 21.23
CA ASP A 117 -0.52 -19.33 21.11
C ASP A 117 -1.52 -18.79 20.07
N GLU A 118 -2.60 -19.52 19.84
CA GLU A 118 -3.60 -19.16 18.83
C GLU A 118 -4.29 -17.81 19.15
N GLU A 119 -4.55 -17.52 20.42
CA GLU A 119 -5.17 -16.27 20.86
C GLU A 119 -4.24 -15.07 20.64
N ALA A 120 -2.97 -15.19 21.02
CA ALA A 120 -1.94 -14.19 20.80
C ALA A 120 -1.72 -13.94 19.32
N LEU A 121 -1.60 -15.00 18.50
CA LEU A 121 -1.46 -14.89 17.05
C LEU A 121 -2.68 -14.19 16.42
N GLY A 122 -3.89 -14.54 16.85
CA GLY A 122 -5.12 -13.86 16.43
C GLY A 122 -5.15 -12.37 16.79
N SER A 123 -4.60 -12.01 17.97
CA SER A 123 -4.50 -10.62 18.43
C SER A 123 -3.51 -9.82 17.60
N LEU A 124 -2.35 -10.41 17.29
CA LEU A 124 -1.34 -9.82 16.41
C LEU A 124 -1.82 -9.69 14.95
N THR A 125 -2.61 -10.65 14.47
CA THR A 125 -3.23 -10.56 13.14
C THR A 125 -4.21 -9.40 13.06
N ARG A 126 -5.00 -9.14 14.11
CA ARG A 126 -5.86 -7.94 14.18
C ARG A 126 -5.05 -6.65 14.22
N LEU A 127 -3.92 -6.64 14.95
CA LEU A 127 -2.99 -5.50 14.92
C LEU A 127 -2.43 -5.27 13.51
N ALA A 128 -2.03 -6.32 12.80
CA ALA A 128 -1.53 -6.22 11.43
C ALA A 128 -2.58 -5.64 10.47
N ALA A 129 -3.84 -6.07 10.57
CA ALA A 129 -4.94 -5.53 9.78
C ALA A 129 -5.23 -4.04 10.11
N ALA A 130 -5.23 -3.66 11.39
CA ALA A 130 -5.38 -2.28 11.82
C ALA A 130 -4.22 -1.40 11.33
N ALA A 131 -2.98 -1.87 11.48
CA ALA A 131 -1.78 -1.18 11.00
C ALA A 131 -1.82 -0.98 9.47
N ALA A 132 -2.22 -2.00 8.72
CA ALA A 132 -2.39 -1.90 7.26
C ALA A 132 -3.41 -0.81 6.88
N THR A 133 -4.56 -0.78 7.54
CA THR A 133 -5.58 0.24 7.32
C THR A 133 -5.07 1.64 7.65
N LEU A 134 -4.34 1.81 8.75
CA LEU A 134 -3.74 3.09 9.13
C LEU A 134 -2.67 3.54 8.12
N LEU A 135 -1.83 2.63 7.63
CA LEU A 135 -0.84 2.94 6.60
C LEU A 135 -1.51 3.50 5.34
N VAL A 136 -2.58 2.86 4.85
CA VAL A 136 -3.33 3.36 3.69
C VAL A 136 -3.96 4.72 4.00
N ALA A 137 -4.66 4.85 5.13
CA ALA A 137 -5.37 6.06 5.49
C ALA A 137 -4.46 7.28 5.70
N LYS A 138 -3.24 7.06 6.19
CA LYS A 138 -2.28 8.13 6.49
C LYS A 138 -1.30 8.44 5.35
N THR A 139 -1.16 7.56 4.34
CA THR A 139 -0.28 7.80 3.18
C THR A 139 -0.51 9.14 2.49
N PRO A 140 -1.74 9.65 2.28
CA PRO A 140 -1.95 10.93 1.60
C PRO A 140 -1.50 12.18 2.38
N TYR A 141 -1.21 12.05 3.67
CA TYR A 141 -0.91 13.19 4.55
C TYR A 141 0.58 13.45 4.77
N GLY A 142 1.47 12.75 4.05
CA GLY A 142 2.91 13.00 4.14
C GLY A 142 3.73 12.01 3.32
N ASP A 143 4.99 12.33 3.12
CA ASP A 143 5.88 11.58 2.22
C ASP A 143 6.53 10.34 2.85
N THR A 144 6.35 10.12 4.16
CA THR A 144 7.08 9.07 4.90
C THR A 144 6.91 7.69 4.26
N ILE A 145 5.67 7.27 4.02
CA ILE A 145 5.35 5.95 3.46
C ILE A 145 5.70 5.91 1.98
N VAL A 146 5.39 6.97 1.23
CA VAL A 146 5.68 7.07 -0.21
C VAL A 146 7.18 6.98 -0.47
N ARG A 147 7.99 7.73 0.31
CA ARG A 147 9.47 7.69 0.20
C ARG A 147 10.04 6.32 0.56
N LEU A 148 9.48 5.67 1.59
CA LEU A 148 9.92 4.34 2.02
C LEU A 148 9.73 3.29 0.91
N ARG A 149 8.69 3.42 0.10
CA ARG A 149 8.39 2.51 -1.01
C ARG A 149 9.25 2.73 -2.25
N ARG A 150 10.06 3.78 -2.30
CA ARG A 150 10.89 4.13 -3.44
C ARG A 150 12.33 3.68 -3.23
N ARG A 151 12.86 2.92 -4.18
CA ARG A 151 14.29 2.57 -4.23
C ARG A 151 15.08 3.56 -5.06
N ASP A 152 14.42 4.13 -6.07
CA ASP A 152 15.01 5.08 -7.00
C ASP A 152 14.18 6.36 -7.09
N HIS A 153 14.77 7.39 -7.69
CA HIS A 153 14.10 8.67 -7.91
C HIS A 153 13.01 8.54 -8.97
N LEU A 154 11.80 8.98 -8.65
CA LEU A 154 10.74 9.16 -9.64
C LEU A 154 10.88 10.53 -10.31
N GLY A 155 10.91 10.55 -11.65
CA GLY A 155 10.82 11.78 -12.43
C GLY A 155 9.43 12.40 -12.36
N VAL A 156 9.31 13.66 -12.82
CA VAL A 156 8.03 14.39 -12.81
C VAL A 156 6.93 13.64 -13.57
N ALA A 157 7.28 12.99 -14.71
CA ALA A 157 6.34 12.18 -15.48
C ALA A 157 5.75 11.03 -14.65
N SER A 158 6.60 10.32 -13.93
CA SER A 158 6.18 9.21 -13.06
C SER A 158 5.35 9.70 -11.87
N GLU A 159 5.71 10.83 -11.27
CA GLU A 159 4.90 11.45 -10.20
C GLU A 159 3.48 11.78 -10.67
N LEU A 160 3.35 12.41 -11.84
CA LEU A 160 2.05 12.71 -12.45
C LEU A 160 1.26 11.42 -12.67
N HIS A 161 1.89 10.41 -13.23
CA HIS A 161 1.25 9.14 -13.53
C HIS A 161 0.75 8.44 -12.27
N TYR A 162 1.62 8.30 -11.25
CA TYR A 162 1.22 7.69 -9.96
C TYR A 162 0.12 8.46 -9.23
N SER A 163 0.04 9.79 -9.42
CA SER A 163 -0.98 10.61 -8.76
C SER A 163 -2.40 10.30 -9.22
N ILE A 164 -2.57 9.72 -10.41
CA ILE A 164 -3.88 9.43 -11.00
C ILE A 164 -4.28 7.96 -10.93
N LEU A 165 -3.33 7.05 -10.67
CA LEU A 165 -3.64 5.62 -10.62
C LEU A 165 -4.59 5.31 -9.46
N PRO A 166 -5.63 4.51 -9.71
CA PRO A 166 -6.41 3.92 -8.63
C PRO A 166 -5.59 2.85 -7.89
N PRO A 167 -6.07 2.34 -6.75
CA PRO A 167 -5.48 1.14 -6.16
C PRO A 167 -5.41 0.02 -7.20
N LEU A 168 -4.21 -0.57 -7.40
CA LEU A 168 -3.99 -1.56 -8.46
C LEU A 168 -4.63 -2.93 -8.17
N SER A 169 -5.20 -3.12 -6.99
CA SER A 169 -5.98 -4.30 -6.64
C SER A 169 -7.22 -3.91 -5.87
N TYR A 170 -8.34 -4.55 -6.22
CA TYR A 170 -9.62 -4.41 -5.53
C TYR A 170 -10.39 -5.72 -5.65
N ALA A 171 -11.09 -6.12 -4.59
CA ALA A 171 -12.06 -7.21 -4.67
C ALA A 171 -13.29 -6.91 -3.82
N SER A 172 -14.41 -7.37 -4.32
CA SER A 172 -15.69 -7.45 -3.62
C SER A 172 -16.32 -8.83 -3.86
N GLY A 173 -17.50 -9.07 -3.31
CA GLY A 173 -18.24 -10.30 -3.61
C GLY A 173 -18.64 -10.49 -5.08
N ALA A 174 -18.59 -9.44 -5.89
CA ALA A 174 -19.07 -9.44 -7.27
C ALA A 174 -17.93 -9.32 -8.30
N VAL A 175 -16.80 -8.66 -7.97
CA VAL A 175 -15.73 -8.36 -8.93
C VAL A 175 -14.38 -8.31 -8.25
N THR A 176 -13.36 -8.76 -8.98
CA THR A 176 -11.95 -8.59 -8.64
C THR A 176 -11.27 -7.82 -9.76
N VAL A 177 -10.55 -6.75 -9.40
CA VAL A 177 -9.68 -5.99 -10.30
C VAL A 177 -8.25 -6.19 -9.85
N SER A 178 -7.36 -6.52 -10.77
CA SER A 178 -5.92 -6.62 -10.54
C SER A 178 -5.19 -6.01 -11.72
N ALA A 179 -4.26 -5.11 -11.44
CA ALA A 179 -3.44 -4.45 -12.45
C ALA A 179 -1.98 -4.38 -12.00
N ALA A 180 -1.08 -4.30 -12.96
CA ALA A 180 0.33 -4.07 -12.75
C ALA A 180 0.81 -2.94 -13.68
N LEU A 181 1.78 -2.14 -13.23
CA LEU A 181 2.44 -1.12 -14.01
C LEU A 181 3.93 -1.46 -14.11
N GLU A 182 4.36 -1.76 -15.32
CA GLU A 182 5.76 -2.06 -15.66
C GLU A 182 6.21 -1.27 -16.88
N PRO A 183 7.38 -0.62 -16.82
CA PRO A 183 8.29 -0.44 -15.69
C PRO A 183 7.76 0.58 -14.67
N CYS A 184 8.16 0.43 -13.38
CA CYS A 184 7.64 1.28 -12.30
C CYS A 184 8.22 2.70 -12.29
N TYR A 185 9.48 2.89 -12.71
CA TYR A 185 10.21 4.17 -12.61
C TYR A 185 10.22 4.97 -13.90
N GLU A 186 10.03 4.31 -15.04
CA GLU A 186 9.89 4.95 -16.35
C GLU A 186 8.46 4.71 -16.85
N VAL A 187 7.68 5.77 -16.99
CA VAL A 187 6.28 5.68 -17.39
C VAL A 187 6.09 6.12 -18.84
N ALA A 188 5.24 5.38 -19.53
CA ALA A 188 4.68 5.74 -20.84
C ALA A 188 3.32 6.42 -20.66
N GLY A 189 2.52 6.51 -21.71
CA GLY A 189 1.18 7.08 -21.68
C GLY A 189 0.07 6.10 -21.26
N ASP A 190 0.44 4.87 -20.92
CA ASP A 190 -0.53 3.82 -20.61
C ASP A 190 -1.07 3.98 -19.21
N VAL A 191 -2.38 3.97 -19.04
CA VAL A 191 -3.02 4.16 -17.75
C VAL A 191 -4.30 3.36 -17.63
N ILE A 192 -4.56 2.86 -16.43
CA ILE A 192 -5.80 2.18 -16.06
C ILE A 192 -6.63 3.07 -15.14
N ASP A 193 -7.95 2.97 -15.28
CA ASP A 193 -8.89 3.46 -14.28
C ASP A 193 -10.06 2.48 -14.14
N TYR A 194 -10.68 2.47 -12.97
CA TYR A 194 -11.91 1.72 -12.75
C TYR A 194 -12.82 2.39 -11.72
N SER A 195 -14.09 1.99 -11.74
CA SER A 195 -15.02 2.23 -10.63
C SER A 195 -15.92 1.03 -10.44
N VAL A 196 -16.29 0.78 -9.19
CA VAL A 196 -17.22 -0.28 -8.79
C VAL A 196 -18.32 0.37 -7.99
N ASP A 197 -19.51 0.38 -8.56
CA ASP A 197 -20.71 0.96 -7.98
C ASP A 197 -21.82 -0.10 -7.89
N ALA A 198 -22.94 0.22 -7.27
CA ALA A 198 -24.09 -0.68 -7.18
C ALA A 198 -24.57 -1.10 -8.58
N GLY A 199 -24.41 -2.39 -8.90
CA GLY A 199 -24.86 -2.99 -10.17
C GLY A 199 -24.04 -2.61 -11.41
N ARG A 200 -22.94 -1.85 -11.28
CA ARG A 200 -22.11 -1.42 -12.41
C ARG A 200 -20.64 -1.40 -12.07
N THR A 201 -19.84 -2.10 -12.86
CA THR A 201 -18.38 -1.98 -12.85
C THR A 201 -17.92 -1.42 -14.18
N GLN A 202 -17.09 -0.39 -14.14
CA GLN A 202 -16.45 0.20 -15.31
C GLN A 202 -14.94 0.07 -15.16
N VAL A 203 -14.31 -0.43 -16.20
CA VAL A 203 -12.83 -0.52 -16.32
C VAL A 203 -12.45 0.16 -17.61
N ALA A 204 -11.42 1.00 -17.56
CA ALA A 204 -10.84 1.66 -18.72
C ALA A 204 -9.34 1.43 -18.74
N LEU A 205 -8.82 1.10 -19.91
CA LEU A 205 -7.41 1.02 -20.22
C LEU A 205 -7.15 1.99 -21.36
N PHE A 206 -6.30 2.96 -21.12
CA PHE A 206 -5.88 3.93 -22.13
C PHE A 206 -4.46 3.64 -22.53
N TYR A 207 -4.25 3.52 -23.84
CA TYR A 207 -2.94 3.32 -24.42
C TYR A 207 -2.49 4.64 -25.07
N GLY A 208 -1.50 5.30 -24.46
CA GLY A 208 -0.96 6.56 -24.95
C GLY A 208 0.39 6.36 -25.64
N MET A 209 0.54 6.88 -26.86
CA MET A 209 1.82 6.84 -27.57
C MET A 209 2.87 7.76 -26.92
N GLY A 210 4.13 7.35 -26.99
CA GLY A 210 5.26 8.14 -26.52
C GLY A 210 5.67 7.83 -25.08
N HIS A 211 6.59 8.63 -24.57
CA HIS A 211 7.17 8.50 -23.23
C HIS A 211 7.49 9.87 -22.62
N GLY A 212 7.78 9.89 -21.34
CA GLY A 212 8.18 11.09 -20.62
C GLY A 212 7.01 12.03 -20.30
N LEU A 213 7.31 13.30 -20.06
CA LEU A 213 6.38 14.26 -19.46
C LEU A 213 5.13 14.50 -20.32
N HIS A 214 5.29 14.67 -21.62
CA HIS A 214 4.14 14.91 -22.50
C HIS A 214 3.16 13.73 -22.52
N SER A 215 3.68 12.52 -22.61
CA SER A 215 2.85 11.31 -22.55
C SER A 215 2.12 11.17 -21.21
N ALA A 216 2.80 11.46 -20.09
CA ALA A 216 2.18 11.47 -18.77
C ALA A 216 1.10 12.55 -18.64
N GLN A 217 1.30 13.74 -19.21
CA GLN A 217 0.29 14.80 -19.24
C GLN A 217 -0.96 14.37 -20.03
N CYS A 218 -0.77 13.75 -21.21
CA CYS A 218 -1.88 13.20 -21.98
C CYS A 218 -2.65 12.14 -21.18
N ALA A 219 -1.96 11.23 -20.49
CA ALA A 219 -2.60 10.21 -19.64
C ALA A 219 -3.42 10.84 -18.51
N VAL A 220 -2.85 11.82 -17.79
CA VAL A 220 -3.54 12.55 -16.72
C VAL A 220 -4.79 13.24 -17.24
N PHE A 221 -4.68 13.93 -18.38
CA PHE A 221 -5.79 14.64 -18.99
C PHE A 221 -6.91 13.68 -19.43
N THR A 222 -6.53 12.58 -20.07
CA THR A 222 -7.45 11.51 -20.51
C THR A 222 -8.24 10.93 -19.32
N VAL A 223 -7.55 10.56 -18.25
CA VAL A 223 -8.20 10.02 -17.05
C VAL A 223 -9.11 11.05 -16.39
N ALA A 224 -8.69 12.32 -16.33
CA ALA A 224 -9.51 13.39 -15.77
C ALA A 224 -10.81 13.59 -16.57
N ALA A 225 -10.71 13.65 -17.91
CA ALA A 225 -11.86 13.75 -18.81
C ALA A 225 -12.79 12.53 -18.64
N TYR A 226 -12.23 11.33 -18.66
CA TYR A 226 -12.97 10.08 -18.43
C TYR A 226 -13.71 10.08 -17.09
N ARG A 227 -13.03 10.41 -16.00
CA ARG A 227 -13.64 10.47 -14.66
C ARG A 227 -14.73 11.53 -14.57
N SER A 228 -14.55 12.69 -15.19
CA SER A 228 -15.55 13.76 -15.25
C SER A 228 -16.80 13.29 -15.95
N ALA A 229 -16.69 12.75 -17.15
CA ALA A 229 -17.80 12.25 -17.94
C ALA A 229 -18.52 11.09 -17.25
N ARG A 230 -17.79 10.12 -16.71
CA ARG A 230 -18.33 8.99 -15.96
C ARG A 230 -19.12 9.44 -14.72
N ARG A 231 -18.56 10.36 -13.93
CA ARG A 231 -19.21 10.88 -12.71
C ARG A 231 -20.45 11.74 -13.02
N SER A 232 -20.52 12.28 -14.24
CA SER A 232 -21.73 12.96 -14.75
C SER A 232 -22.81 11.98 -15.22
N GLY A 233 -22.59 10.67 -15.15
CA GLY A 233 -23.57 9.65 -15.49
C GLY A 233 -23.77 9.45 -17.00
N LEU A 234 -22.83 9.88 -17.84
CA LEU A 234 -22.90 9.72 -19.30
C LEU A 234 -22.87 8.24 -19.71
N SER A 235 -23.44 7.96 -20.88
CA SER A 235 -23.33 6.63 -21.49
C SER A 235 -21.86 6.35 -21.90
N LEU A 236 -21.52 5.07 -22.13
CA LEU A 236 -20.16 4.71 -22.55
C LEU A 236 -19.74 5.43 -23.83
N LEU A 237 -20.64 5.57 -24.80
CA LEU A 237 -20.33 6.28 -26.07
C LEU A 237 -20.12 7.78 -25.83
N ASP A 238 -20.96 8.41 -25.02
CA ASP A 238 -20.83 9.84 -24.69
C ASP A 238 -19.54 10.10 -23.88
N ILE A 239 -19.12 9.16 -23.02
CA ILE A 239 -17.83 9.23 -22.31
C ILE A 239 -16.68 9.25 -23.33
N LEU A 240 -16.69 8.36 -24.33
CA LEU A 240 -15.64 8.32 -25.35
C LEU A 240 -15.58 9.61 -26.16
N VAL A 241 -16.74 10.14 -26.59
CA VAL A 241 -16.83 11.43 -27.30
C VAL A 241 -16.30 12.55 -26.40
N SER A 242 -16.68 12.59 -25.13
CA SER A 242 -16.20 13.63 -24.20
C SER A 242 -14.68 13.56 -23.97
N VAL A 243 -14.09 12.37 -23.97
CA VAL A 243 -12.63 12.20 -23.86
C VAL A 243 -11.94 12.70 -25.13
N ASP A 244 -12.46 12.34 -26.30
CA ASP A 244 -11.92 12.78 -27.60
C ASP A 244 -11.97 14.31 -27.74
N ASP A 245 -13.13 14.92 -27.49
CA ASP A 245 -13.31 16.38 -27.50
C ASP A 245 -12.35 17.08 -26.54
N ALA A 246 -12.17 16.53 -25.33
CA ALA A 246 -11.27 17.09 -24.36
C ALA A 246 -9.81 17.03 -24.80
N LEU A 247 -9.38 15.93 -25.42
CA LEU A 247 -8.01 15.78 -25.95
C LEU A 247 -7.75 16.74 -27.10
N VAL A 248 -8.71 16.89 -28.05
CA VAL A 248 -8.57 17.79 -29.21
C VAL A 248 -8.51 19.27 -28.80
N THR A 249 -9.24 19.65 -27.73
CA THR A 249 -9.34 21.05 -27.31
C THR A 249 -8.34 21.45 -26.23
N GLY A 250 -7.81 20.49 -25.48
CA GLY A 250 -7.01 20.74 -24.27
C GLY A 250 -5.50 20.45 -24.41
N LEU A 251 -5.08 19.79 -25.48
CA LEU A 251 -3.68 19.46 -25.79
C LEU A 251 -3.29 19.98 -27.17
#